data_f0d653687d3495a7e046291af2c7732a
#
_entry.id   f0d653687d3495a7e046291af2c7732a
#
_cell.length_a   1.000
_cell.length_b   1.000
_cell.length_c   1.000
_cell.angle_alpha   90.00
_cell.angle_beta   90.00
_cell.angle_gamma   90.00
#
_symmetry.space_group_name_H-M   'P 1'
#
loop_
_entity.id
_entity.type
_entity.pdbx_description
1 polymer ?
#
loop_
_entity_poly.entity_id
_entity_poly.type
_entity_poly.pdbx_seq_one_letter_code
_entity_poly.pdbx_strand_id
1 'polypeptide(L)'
;PPAIMNMLLNNPAILDQQDLSSLRCIGCGGAPLSEWMVETFQNKYNLTVQNIFGSNEGATLLSARNEIEDPHLRAQYFPRFGVEGFDWSNPVSKLVKTKLISVETNAEITDPGQPGELLISGATVFDGYWNAPEANAEVFDEAGFFRTGDLFEISPEDTQMRFYKFCGRCKDLIIRGGMNISPEELDNLLSAHPKMLEVAVTGYDDDILGEKVGVVAVVAEGETISLDEIIEFLRDQQIAKYKMPEDLRLIDALPKNPVGKVLRRELKDLFN
;
A
#
# COMPACT_ATOMS: atom_id res chain seq x y z
N PRO A 1 -13.72 -2.98 2.25
CA PRO A 1 -12.69 -1.95 2.00
C PRO A 1 -12.46 -1.08 3.24
N PRO A 2 -11.25 -0.52 3.46
CA PRO A 2 -10.92 0.31 4.62
C PRO A 2 -11.87 1.50 4.80
N ALA A 3 -12.29 2.14 3.71
CA ALA A 3 -13.21 3.29 3.77
C ALA A 3 -14.53 2.97 4.49
N ILE A 4 -15.12 1.80 4.25
CA ILE A 4 -16.35 1.38 4.96
C ILE A 4 -16.06 1.15 6.44
N MET A 5 -14.93 0.55 6.77
CA MET A 5 -14.53 0.29 8.15
C MET A 5 -14.32 1.59 8.93
N ASN A 6 -13.63 2.56 8.32
CA ASN A 6 -13.45 3.90 8.90
C ASN A 6 -14.79 4.64 9.06
N MET A 7 -15.69 4.56 8.08
CA MET A 7 -17.03 5.15 8.18
C MET A 7 -17.83 4.57 9.35
N LEU A 8 -17.76 3.26 9.58
CA LEU A 8 -18.43 2.62 10.72
C LEU A 8 -17.87 3.10 12.05
N LEU A 9 -16.54 3.25 12.16
CA LEU A 9 -15.91 3.76 13.40
C LEU A 9 -16.19 5.23 13.65
N ASN A 10 -16.31 6.04 12.60
CA ASN A 10 -16.71 7.45 12.71
C ASN A 10 -18.19 7.64 13.08
N ASN A 11 -19.00 6.56 12.94
CA ASN A 11 -20.40 6.54 13.35
C ASN A 11 -20.65 5.38 14.35
N PRO A 12 -20.06 5.44 15.55
CA PRO A 12 -20.02 4.31 16.50
C PRO A 12 -21.42 3.82 16.90
N ALA A 13 -22.44 4.68 16.86
CA ALA A 13 -23.81 4.29 17.16
C ALA A 13 -24.32 3.15 16.25
N ILE A 14 -23.77 2.98 15.05
CA ILE A 14 -24.12 1.88 14.15
C ILE A 14 -23.64 0.55 14.73
N LEU A 15 -22.40 0.50 15.22
CA LEU A 15 -21.81 -0.71 15.79
C LEU A 15 -22.26 -0.98 17.22
N ASP A 16 -22.34 0.07 18.03
CA ASP A 16 -22.66 -0.04 19.47
C ASP A 16 -24.09 -0.58 19.71
N GLN A 17 -24.98 -0.53 18.73
CA GLN A 17 -26.34 -1.08 18.76
C GLN A 17 -26.45 -2.53 18.24
N GLN A 18 -25.35 -3.12 17.77
CA GLN A 18 -25.35 -4.45 17.19
C GLN A 18 -24.75 -5.47 18.13
N ASP A 19 -25.27 -6.68 18.10
CA ASP A 19 -24.62 -7.84 18.72
C ASP A 19 -23.53 -8.39 17.78
N LEU A 20 -22.29 -8.08 18.09
CA LEU A 20 -21.12 -8.52 17.33
C LEU A 20 -20.48 -9.79 17.90
N SER A 21 -21.07 -10.41 18.93
CA SER A 21 -20.47 -11.54 19.65
C SER A 21 -20.22 -12.80 18.80
N SER A 22 -20.92 -12.94 17.68
CA SER A 22 -20.72 -14.05 16.75
C SER A 22 -19.56 -13.82 15.76
N LEU A 23 -19.08 -12.58 15.61
CA LEU A 23 -17.94 -12.24 14.75
C LEU A 23 -16.63 -12.57 15.47
N ARG A 24 -15.72 -13.23 14.75
CA ARG A 24 -14.38 -13.57 15.24
C ARG A 24 -13.30 -12.69 14.65
N CYS A 25 -13.44 -12.37 13.35
CA CYS A 25 -12.50 -11.51 12.63
C CYS A 25 -13.20 -10.83 11.46
N ILE A 26 -12.55 -9.79 10.95
CA ILE A 26 -12.97 -9.03 9.77
C ILE A 26 -11.80 -9.04 8.79
N GLY A 27 -12.01 -9.52 7.56
CA GLY A 27 -11.06 -9.37 6.47
C GLY A 27 -11.17 -7.99 5.83
N CYS A 28 -10.08 -7.25 5.76
CA CYS A 28 -10.02 -5.93 5.17
C CYS A 28 -8.80 -5.79 4.26
N GLY A 29 -8.98 -5.21 3.07
CA GLY A 29 -7.92 -5.07 2.08
C GLY A 29 -8.37 -4.22 0.88
N GLY A 30 -7.51 -4.20 -0.15
CA GLY A 30 -7.70 -3.40 -1.37
C GLY A 30 -7.16 -1.98 -1.29
N ALA A 31 -6.74 -1.55 -0.11
CA ALA A 31 -5.97 -0.34 0.17
C ALA A 31 -5.25 -0.50 1.52
N PRO A 32 -4.21 0.31 1.82
CA PRO A 32 -3.56 0.32 3.13
C PRO A 32 -4.54 0.54 4.28
N LEU A 33 -4.31 -0.14 5.40
CA LEU A 33 -5.14 -0.01 6.58
C LEU A 33 -4.56 1.07 7.52
N SER A 34 -5.44 1.87 8.14
CA SER A 34 -5.01 2.74 9.22
C SER A 34 -4.80 1.94 10.52
N GLU A 35 -3.72 2.20 11.22
CA GLU A 35 -3.41 1.60 12.52
C GLU A 35 -4.53 1.84 13.52
N TRP A 36 -5.02 3.09 13.59
CA TRP A 36 -6.16 3.47 14.44
C TRP A 36 -7.40 2.58 14.20
N MET A 37 -7.71 2.27 12.94
CA MET A 37 -8.86 1.44 12.60
C MET A 37 -8.67 0.00 13.11
N VAL A 38 -7.51 -0.59 12.85
CA VAL A 38 -7.20 -1.97 13.28
C VAL A 38 -7.19 -2.07 14.79
N GLU A 39 -6.56 -1.10 15.48
CA GLU A 39 -6.51 -1.00 16.93
C GLU A 39 -7.90 -0.80 17.54
N THR A 40 -8.71 0.10 17.00
CA THR A 40 -10.04 0.41 17.54
C THR A 40 -10.98 -0.80 17.46
N PHE A 41 -11.00 -1.52 16.33
CA PHE A 41 -11.78 -2.75 16.24
C PHE A 41 -11.32 -3.80 17.25
N GLN A 42 -10.01 -3.95 17.44
CA GLN A 42 -9.48 -4.91 18.40
C GLN A 42 -9.78 -4.53 19.84
N ASN A 43 -9.53 -3.29 20.24
CA ASN A 43 -9.58 -2.87 21.64
C ASN A 43 -11.00 -2.51 22.11
N LYS A 44 -11.82 -1.87 21.24
CA LYS A 44 -13.19 -1.47 21.60
C LYS A 44 -14.22 -2.57 21.35
N TYR A 45 -14.10 -3.27 20.21
CA TYR A 45 -15.12 -4.25 19.77
C TYR A 45 -14.68 -5.70 19.93
N ASN A 46 -13.44 -5.95 20.40
CA ASN A 46 -12.83 -7.29 20.51
C ASN A 46 -12.87 -8.07 19.19
N LEU A 47 -12.76 -7.35 18.05
CA LEU A 47 -12.76 -7.91 16.72
C LEU A 47 -11.38 -7.78 16.09
N THR A 48 -10.79 -8.90 15.70
CA THR A 48 -9.52 -8.89 14.97
C THR A 48 -9.75 -8.47 13.53
N VAL A 49 -9.04 -7.43 13.07
CA VAL A 49 -8.95 -7.11 11.64
C VAL A 49 -7.76 -7.84 11.03
N GLN A 50 -8.03 -8.65 10.02
CA GLN A 50 -6.99 -9.25 9.17
C GLN A 50 -6.70 -8.31 8.01
N ASN A 51 -5.43 -7.96 7.83
CA ASN A 51 -5.00 -7.21 6.66
C ASN A 51 -4.78 -8.17 5.49
N ILE A 52 -5.44 -7.91 4.36
CA ILE A 52 -5.43 -8.77 3.18
C ILE A 52 -4.87 -7.98 2.00
N PHE A 53 -3.72 -8.41 1.51
CA PHE A 53 -3.22 -8.06 0.20
C PHE A 53 -3.61 -9.16 -0.78
N GLY A 54 -4.12 -8.79 -1.96
CA GLY A 54 -4.45 -9.79 -2.95
C GLY A 54 -4.92 -9.21 -4.28
N SER A 55 -4.86 -10.07 -5.30
CA SER A 55 -5.36 -9.80 -6.65
C SER A 55 -6.26 -10.92 -7.14
N ASN A 56 -6.98 -10.67 -8.23
CA ASN A 56 -7.82 -11.70 -8.88
C ASN A 56 -6.99 -12.84 -9.48
N GLU A 57 -5.73 -12.58 -9.77
CA GLU A 57 -4.73 -13.56 -10.25
C GLU A 57 -4.29 -14.53 -9.15
N GLY A 58 -4.79 -14.34 -7.92
CA GLY A 58 -4.55 -15.24 -6.80
C GLY A 58 -3.33 -14.88 -5.94
N ALA A 59 -2.62 -13.78 -6.27
CA ALA A 59 -1.59 -13.26 -5.39
C ALA A 59 -2.22 -12.86 -4.05
N THR A 60 -1.79 -13.49 -2.94
CA THR A 60 -2.42 -13.31 -1.64
C THR A 60 -1.41 -13.36 -0.51
N LEU A 61 -1.39 -12.29 0.31
CA LEU A 61 -0.74 -12.27 1.62
C LEU A 61 -1.79 -11.92 2.68
N LEU A 62 -1.67 -12.56 3.83
CA LEU A 62 -2.61 -12.39 4.95
C LEU A 62 -1.83 -12.06 6.22
N SER A 63 -2.21 -10.97 6.86
CA SER A 63 -1.70 -10.58 8.17
C SER A 63 -2.79 -10.80 9.22
N ALA A 64 -2.71 -11.92 9.90
CA ALA A 64 -3.66 -12.32 10.94
C ALA A 64 -3.04 -12.17 12.34
N ARG A 65 -3.87 -12.18 13.37
CA ARG A 65 -3.44 -11.95 14.77
C ARG A 65 -2.44 -13.00 15.28
N ASN A 66 -2.55 -14.22 14.80
CA ASN A 66 -1.65 -15.30 15.20
C ASN A 66 -0.24 -15.21 14.59
N GLU A 67 -0.07 -14.46 13.49
CA GLU A 67 1.23 -14.12 12.90
C GLU A 67 1.77 -12.78 13.43
N ILE A 68 0.87 -11.79 13.57
CA ILE A 68 1.21 -10.44 14.04
C ILE A 68 0.17 -10.03 15.08
N GLU A 69 0.53 -10.16 16.36
CA GLU A 69 -0.38 -9.88 17.48
C GLU A 69 -0.69 -8.38 17.62
N ASP A 70 0.35 -7.55 17.45
CA ASP A 70 0.24 -6.09 17.53
C ASP A 70 -0.63 -5.54 16.41
N PRO A 71 -1.72 -4.80 16.70
CA PRO A 71 -2.63 -4.25 15.69
C PRO A 71 -1.98 -3.20 14.78
N HIS A 72 -1.02 -2.41 15.29
CA HIS A 72 -0.30 -1.41 14.52
C HIS A 72 0.58 -2.08 13.46
N LEU A 73 1.37 -3.07 13.88
CA LEU A 73 2.21 -3.84 12.95
C LEU A 73 1.35 -4.63 11.96
N ARG A 74 0.23 -5.19 12.41
CA ARG A 74 -0.69 -5.94 11.53
C ARG A 74 -1.34 -5.06 10.45
N ALA A 75 -1.53 -3.77 10.72
CA ALA A 75 -2.04 -2.84 9.73
C ALA A 75 -1.06 -2.61 8.56
N GLN A 76 0.24 -2.73 8.79
CA GLN A 76 1.28 -2.34 7.85
C GLN A 76 2.03 -3.52 7.22
N TYR A 77 2.21 -4.63 7.96
CA TYR A 77 3.12 -5.70 7.59
C TYR A 77 2.40 -6.98 7.20
N PHE A 78 3.06 -7.74 6.33
CA PHE A 78 2.61 -9.06 5.88
C PHE A 78 3.70 -10.10 6.13
N PRO A 79 3.34 -11.31 6.62
CA PRO A 79 4.28 -12.41 6.75
C PRO A 79 4.91 -12.77 5.40
N ARG A 80 6.20 -13.06 5.37
CA ARG A 80 6.92 -13.54 4.20
C ARG A 80 6.62 -15.01 3.96
N PHE A 81 5.47 -15.31 3.36
CA PHE A 81 5.01 -16.66 3.11
C PHE A 81 5.91 -17.39 2.11
N GLY A 82 6.19 -18.67 2.39
CA GLY A 82 6.95 -19.56 1.51
C GLY A 82 8.43 -19.21 1.36
N VAL A 83 8.96 -18.31 2.20
CA VAL A 83 10.40 -18.06 2.31
C VAL A 83 11.02 -19.07 3.26
N GLU A 84 12.15 -19.65 2.87
CA GLU A 84 12.85 -20.66 3.66
C GLU A 84 13.28 -20.10 5.03
N GLY A 85 13.14 -20.90 6.07
CA GLY A 85 13.47 -20.53 7.44
C GLY A 85 12.31 -19.92 8.23
N PHE A 86 11.16 -19.64 7.61
CA PHE A 86 9.96 -19.15 8.32
C PHE A 86 8.84 -20.18 8.28
N ASP A 87 8.29 -20.50 9.47
CA ASP A 87 7.10 -21.35 9.62
C ASP A 87 5.95 -20.51 10.18
N TRP A 88 4.87 -20.40 9.40
CA TRP A 88 3.70 -19.62 9.70
C TRP A 88 2.51 -20.52 10.01
N SER A 89 1.66 -20.13 10.95
CA SER A 89 0.48 -20.92 11.32
C SER A 89 -0.61 -20.89 10.24
N ASN A 90 -0.63 -19.85 9.41
CA ASN A 90 -1.59 -19.73 8.31
C ASN A 90 -1.32 -20.78 7.21
N PRO A 91 -2.30 -21.64 6.87
CA PRO A 91 -2.12 -22.68 5.87
C PRO A 91 -1.70 -22.18 4.48
N VAL A 92 -2.09 -20.94 4.11
CA VAL A 92 -1.71 -20.32 2.82
C VAL A 92 -0.19 -20.22 2.67
N SER A 93 0.53 -20.04 3.79
CA SER A 93 2.00 -19.98 3.79
C SER A 93 2.69 -21.21 3.16
N LYS A 94 2.01 -22.37 3.19
CA LYS A 94 2.51 -23.63 2.61
C LYS A 94 2.11 -23.83 1.15
N LEU A 95 1.21 -22.99 0.65
CA LEU A 95 0.66 -23.07 -0.71
C LEU A 95 1.32 -22.10 -1.69
N VAL A 96 2.07 -21.12 -1.17
CA VAL A 96 2.70 -20.08 -1.98
C VAL A 96 4.19 -19.95 -1.66
N LYS A 97 4.93 -19.39 -2.61
CA LYS A 97 6.31 -18.91 -2.45
C LYS A 97 6.35 -17.46 -2.86
N THR A 98 7.14 -16.65 -2.16
CA THR A 98 7.30 -15.23 -2.42
C THR A 98 8.76 -14.86 -2.54
N LYS A 99 9.06 -13.87 -3.38
CA LYS A 99 10.37 -13.21 -3.46
C LYS A 99 10.19 -11.76 -3.89
N LEU A 100 11.18 -10.92 -3.61
CA LEU A 100 11.27 -9.56 -4.14
C LEU A 100 12.34 -9.49 -5.22
N ILE A 101 12.07 -8.75 -6.28
CA ILE A 101 13.06 -8.44 -7.32
C ILE A 101 13.20 -6.93 -7.51
N SER A 102 14.40 -6.49 -7.83
CA SER A 102 14.67 -5.12 -8.25
C SER A 102 13.95 -4.83 -9.58
N VAL A 103 13.18 -3.76 -9.64
CA VAL A 103 12.51 -3.32 -10.89
C VAL A 103 13.51 -2.86 -11.96
N GLU A 104 14.74 -2.51 -11.56
CA GLU A 104 15.78 -2.03 -12.47
C GLU A 104 16.64 -3.16 -13.03
N THR A 105 17.05 -4.10 -12.17
CA THR A 105 18.04 -5.12 -12.50
C THR A 105 17.48 -6.52 -12.63
N ASN A 106 16.23 -6.75 -12.21
CA ASN A 106 15.59 -8.06 -12.03
C ASN A 106 16.34 -8.99 -11.03
N ALA A 107 17.33 -8.49 -10.30
CA ALA A 107 18.02 -9.25 -9.27
C ALA A 107 17.12 -9.45 -8.04
N GLU A 108 17.22 -10.60 -7.39
CA GLU A 108 16.49 -10.86 -6.15
C GLU A 108 17.02 -9.96 -5.02
N ILE A 109 16.08 -9.37 -4.25
CA ILE A 109 16.35 -8.53 -3.10
C ILE A 109 16.21 -9.37 -1.84
N THR A 110 17.30 -9.46 -1.08
CA THR A 110 17.38 -10.17 0.19
C THR A 110 17.63 -9.26 1.39
N ASP A 111 18.07 -8.03 1.13
CA ASP A 111 18.37 -7.04 2.16
C ASP A 111 17.14 -6.22 2.53
N PRO A 112 16.98 -5.83 3.82
CA PRO A 112 15.84 -5.03 4.26
C PRO A 112 15.92 -3.58 3.77
N GLY A 113 14.76 -2.90 3.69
CA GLY A 113 14.65 -1.49 3.35
C GLY A 113 14.86 -1.16 1.87
N GLN A 114 14.91 -2.16 1.00
CA GLN A 114 14.97 -1.96 -0.46
C GLN A 114 13.64 -2.33 -1.08
N PRO A 115 12.89 -1.38 -1.68
CA PRO A 115 11.69 -1.68 -2.42
C PRO A 115 11.97 -2.52 -3.68
N GLY A 116 11.17 -3.54 -3.89
CA GLY A 116 11.19 -4.37 -5.08
C GLY A 116 9.82 -4.90 -5.43
N GLU A 117 9.65 -5.38 -6.66
CA GLU A 117 8.41 -6.02 -7.09
C GLU A 117 8.22 -7.35 -6.36
N LEU A 118 7.05 -7.53 -5.75
CA LEU A 118 6.67 -8.79 -5.15
C LEU A 118 6.30 -9.80 -6.26
N LEU A 119 6.95 -10.95 -6.24
CA LEU A 119 6.61 -12.08 -7.08
C LEU A 119 6.04 -13.21 -6.21
N ILE A 120 4.97 -13.83 -6.68
CA ILE A 120 4.29 -14.94 -5.98
C ILE A 120 4.12 -16.13 -6.93
N SER A 121 4.37 -17.33 -6.44
CA SER A 121 4.05 -18.58 -7.14
C SER A 121 3.36 -19.56 -6.19
N GLY A 122 2.65 -20.53 -6.73
CA GLY A 122 2.04 -21.62 -5.97
C GLY A 122 0.56 -21.84 -6.25
N ALA A 123 -0.08 -22.66 -5.43
CA ALA A 123 -1.40 -23.20 -5.70
C ALA A 123 -2.56 -22.19 -5.70
N THR A 124 -2.34 -20.99 -5.19
CA THR A 124 -3.36 -19.92 -5.21
C THR A 124 -3.28 -19.04 -6.46
N VAL A 125 -2.15 -19.08 -7.18
CA VAL A 125 -1.92 -18.25 -8.36
C VAL A 125 -2.55 -18.92 -9.58
N PHE A 126 -3.20 -18.12 -10.44
CA PHE A 126 -3.81 -18.58 -11.68
C PHE A 126 -2.78 -19.11 -12.68
N ASP A 127 -3.24 -19.91 -13.65
CA ASP A 127 -2.36 -20.49 -14.69
C ASP A 127 -2.03 -19.50 -15.82
N GLY A 128 -2.75 -18.39 -15.89
CA GLY A 128 -2.55 -17.32 -16.87
C GLY A 128 -3.85 -16.74 -17.42
N TYR A 129 -3.72 -15.66 -18.18
CA TYR A 129 -4.82 -15.03 -18.89
C TYR A 129 -5.26 -15.85 -20.09
N TRP A 130 -6.56 -16.02 -20.22
CA TRP A 130 -7.13 -16.82 -21.31
C TRP A 130 -6.82 -16.23 -22.69
N ASN A 131 -6.26 -17.06 -23.57
CA ASN A 131 -5.93 -16.71 -24.97
C ASN A 131 -5.08 -15.44 -25.12
N ALA A 132 -4.16 -15.20 -24.17
CA ALA A 132 -3.29 -14.01 -24.13
C ALA A 132 -1.81 -14.40 -23.89
N PRO A 133 -1.16 -15.11 -24.83
CA PRO A 133 0.19 -15.64 -24.62
C PRO A 133 1.24 -14.55 -24.41
N GLU A 134 1.11 -13.40 -25.09
CA GLU A 134 2.03 -12.27 -24.93
C GLU A 134 1.94 -11.69 -23.50
N ALA A 135 0.73 -11.40 -23.02
CA ALA A 135 0.52 -10.93 -21.65
C ALA A 135 1.02 -11.93 -20.60
N ASN A 136 0.82 -13.24 -20.85
CA ASN A 136 1.33 -14.27 -19.94
C ASN A 136 2.87 -14.31 -19.91
N ALA A 137 3.53 -14.11 -21.04
CA ALA A 137 4.99 -14.03 -21.10
C ALA A 137 5.56 -12.83 -20.34
N GLU A 138 4.80 -11.73 -20.21
CA GLU A 138 5.20 -10.54 -19.48
C GLU A 138 5.03 -10.68 -17.96
N VAL A 139 3.96 -11.40 -17.53
CA VAL A 139 3.59 -11.45 -16.11
C VAL A 139 4.12 -12.65 -15.35
N PHE A 140 4.73 -13.63 -16.02
CA PHE A 140 5.41 -14.74 -15.36
C PHE A 140 6.91 -14.69 -15.63
N ASP A 141 7.72 -14.93 -14.58
CA ASP A 141 9.15 -15.13 -14.79
C ASP A 141 9.46 -16.56 -15.26
N GLU A 142 10.72 -16.82 -15.62
CA GLU A 142 11.17 -18.16 -16.10
C GLU A 142 10.97 -19.28 -15.07
N ALA A 143 10.89 -18.94 -13.78
CA ALA A 143 10.64 -19.91 -12.69
C ALA A 143 9.15 -20.07 -12.37
N GLY A 144 8.24 -19.42 -13.12
CA GLY A 144 6.80 -19.48 -12.95
C GLY A 144 6.25 -18.64 -11.81
N PHE A 145 6.98 -17.62 -11.37
CA PHE A 145 6.45 -16.64 -10.42
C PHE A 145 5.67 -15.58 -11.17
N PHE A 146 4.47 -15.27 -10.67
CA PHE A 146 3.63 -14.19 -11.14
C PHE A 146 4.15 -12.85 -10.60
N ARG A 147 4.34 -11.88 -11.49
CA ARG A 147 4.68 -10.49 -11.22
C ARG A 147 3.43 -9.75 -10.78
N THR A 148 3.38 -9.33 -9.53
CA THR A 148 2.17 -8.67 -9.00
C THR A 148 1.99 -7.24 -9.48
N GLY A 149 3.06 -6.60 -9.95
CA GLY A 149 3.11 -5.17 -10.23
C GLY A 149 3.05 -4.29 -8.97
N ASP A 150 3.13 -4.91 -7.79
CA ASP A 150 3.10 -4.23 -6.51
C ASP A 150 4.48 -4.28 -5.83
N LEU A 151 4.88 -3.14 -5.24
CA LEU A 151 6.16 -2.98 -4.58
C LEU A 151 6.05 -3.30 -3.10
N PHE A 152 7.00 -4.06 -2.62
CA PHE A 152 7.19 -4.36 -1.21
C PHE A 152 8.66 -4.18 -0.82
N GLU A 153 8.91 -3.99 0.45
CA GLU A 153 10.24 -4.08 1.05
C GLU A 153 10.25 -5.15 2.15
N ILE A 154 11.40 -5.75 2.41
CA ILE A 154 11.62 -6.50 3.64
C ILE A 154 11.73 -5.47 4.76
N SER A 155 10.92 -5.59 5.81
CA SER A 155 10.89 -4.61 6.90
C SER A 155 12.27 -4.42 7.53
N PRO A 156 12.82 -3.20 7.54
CA PRO A 156 14.07 -2.92 8.24
C PRO A 156 13.91 -2.88 9.77
N GLU A 157 12.67 -2.78 10.26
CA GLU A 157 12.35 -2.74 11.68
C GLU A 157 12.32 -4.14 12.31
N ASP A 158 12.13 -5.19 11.52
CA ASP A 158 12.18 -6.58 11.98
C ASP A 158 13.57 -7.19 11.76
N THR A 159 14.35 -7.28 12.83
CA THR A 159 15.71 -7.86 12.82
C THR A 159 15.76 -9.33 12.34
N GLN A 160 14.64 -10.03 12.36
CA GLN A 160 14.51 -11.39 11.84
C GLN A 160 14.06 -11.43 10.37
N MET A 161 13.79 -10.27 9.76
CA MET A 161 13.39 -10.15 8.35
C MET A 161 12.18 -11.01 7.98
N ARG A 162 11.19 -11.14 8.89
CA ARG A 162 10.02 -12.01 8.71
C ARG A 162 8.90 -11.38 7.91
N PHE A 163 8.92 -10.05 7.75
CA PHE A 163 7.77 -9.32 7.25
C PHE A 163 8.08 -8.51 6.00
N TYR A 164 7.11 -8.45 5.11
CA TYR A 164 7.04 -7.48 4.02
C TYR A 164 6.21 -6.26 4.42
N LYS A 165 6.58 -5.10 3.90
CA LYS A 165 5.80 -3.86 3.95
C LYS A 165 5.43 -3.45 2.54
N PHE A 166 4.17 -3.11 2.30
CA PHE A 166 3.72 -2.59 1.01
C PHE A 166 4.27 -1.18 0.79
N CYS A 167 4.84 -0.93 -0.39
CA CYS A 167 5.49 0.33 -0.75
C CYS A 167 4.81 1.06 -1.93
N GLY A 168 3.80 0.44 -2.57
CA GLY A 168 3.12 1.04 -3.71
C GLY A 168 3.06 0.13 -4.93
N ARG A 169 2.93 0.74 -6.12
CA ARG A 169 2.82 0.01 -7.38
C ARG A 169 3.95 0.36 -8.33
N CYS A 170 4.46 -0.63 -9.05
CA CYS A 170 5.52 -0.43 -10.04
C CYS A 170 5.15 0.63 -11.09
N LYS A 171 3.90 0.60 -11.58
CA LYS A 171 3.40 1.51 -12.60
C LYS A 171 3.09 2.93 -12.12
N ASP A 172 2.97 3.12 -10.81
CA ASP A 172 2.63 4.40 -10.20
C ASP A 172 3.90 5.11 -9.67
N LEU A 173 5.09 4.46 -9.78
CA LEU A 173 6.36 5.07 -9.42
C LEU A 173 6.60 6.37 -10.20
N ILE A 174 7.01 7.39 -9.47
CA ILE A 174 7.47 8.66 -10.05
C ILE A 174 8.97 8.52 -10.33
N ILE A 175 9.37 8.68 -11.59
CA ILE A 175 10.76 8.56 -12.01
C ILE A 175 11.38 9.96 -12.13
N ARG A 176 11.91 10.45 -11.02
CA ARG A 176 12.49 11.79 -10.92
C ARG A 176 14.01 11.76 -10.99
N GLY A 177 14.58 12.21 -12.11
CA GLY A 177 16.02 12.25 -12.32
C GLY A 177 16.70 10.88 -12.15
N GLY A 178 16.01 9.80 -12.54
CA GLY A 178 16.47 8.42 -12.37
C GLY A 178 16.23 7.83 -10.97
N MET A 179 15.62 8.58 -10.05
CA MET A 179 15.24 8.08 -8.72
C MET A 179 13.78 7.65 -8.71
N ASN A 180 13.52 6.45 -8.21
CA ASN A 180 12.18 5.90 -8.03
C ASN A 180 11.56 6.42 -6.72
N ILE A 181 10.39 7.06 -6.82
CA ILE A 181 9.64 7.60 -5.68
C ILE A 181 8.26 6.94 -5.66
N SER A 182 7.91 6.33 -4.54
CA SER A 182 6.56 5.81 -4.33
C SER A 182 5.60 6.93 -3.94
N PRO A 183 4.55 7.21 -4.72
CA PRO A 183 3.52 8.17 -4.33
C PRO A 183 2.81 7.76 -3.04
N GLU A 184 2.58 6.46 -2.83
CA GLU A 184 1.90 5.94 -1.66
C GLU A 184 2.65 6.21 -0.35
N GLU A 185 3.98 6.23 -0.38
CA GLU A 185 4.81 6.61 0.77
C GLU A 185 4.46 8.04 1.22
N LEU A 186 4.40 8.96 0.25
CA LEU A 186 4.10 10.36 0.51
C LEU A 186 2.62 10.57 0.88
N ASP A 187 1.69 9.85 0.25
CA ASP A 187 0.26 9.86 0.60
C ASP A 187 0.05 9.50 2.07
N ASN A 188 0.68 8.40 2.51
CA ASN A 188 0.53 7.91 3.88
C ASN A 188 1.04 8.93 4.91
N LEU A 189 2.17 9.57 4.64
CA LEU A 189 2.71 10.61 5.50
C LEU A 189 1.82 11.86 5.52
N LEU A 190 1.45 12.35 4.34
CA LEU A 190 0.65 13.57 4.20
C LEU A 190 -0.78 13.40 4.73
N SER A 191 -1.32 12.19 4.73
CA SER A 191 -2.64 11.88 5.33
C SER A 191 -2.70 12.17 6.84
N ALA A 192 -1.55 12.24 7.52
CA ALA A 192 -1.47 12.61 8.93
C ALA A 192 -1.43 14.13 9.15
N HIS A 193 -1.38 14.95 8.10
CA HIS A 193 -1.34 16.39 8.21
C HIS A 193 -2.70 16.96 8.66
N PRO A 194 -2.77 17.80 9.72
CA PRO A 194 -4.03 18.18 10.37
C PRO A 194 -5.00 18.98 9.49
N LYS A 195 -4.51 19.65 8.45
CA LYS A 195 -5.34 20.44 7.52
C LYS A 195 -5.86 19.63 6.32
N MET A 196 -5.35 18.41 6.09
CA MET A 196 -5.72 17.60 4.93
C MET A 196 -6.87 16.65 5.27
N LEU A 197 -7.93 16.70 4.48
CA LEU A 197 -9.02 15.72 4.51
C LEU A 197 -8.69 14.53 3.62
N GLU A 198 -8.14 14.79 2.43
CA GLU A 198 -7.68 13.81 1.48
C GLU A 198 -6.43 14.31 0.77
N VAL A 199 -5.55 13.41 0.42
CA VAL A 199 -4.33 13.73 -0.33
C VAL A 199 -3.99 12.58 -1.27
N ALA A 200 -3.43 12.92 -2.42
CA ALA A 200 -2.82 11.96 -3.33
C ALA A 200 -1.63 12.61 -4.05
N VAL A 201 -0.55 11.87 -4.14
CA VAL A 201 0.68 12.28 -4.81
C VAL A 201 0.74 11.62 -6.19
N THR A 202 1.23 12.33 -7.19
CA THR A 202 1.41 11.84 -8.55
C THR A 202 2.67 12.42 -9.17
N GLY A 203 3.23 11.70 -10.16
CA GLY A 203 4.23 12.27 -11.05
C GLY A 203 3.56 13.11 -12.14
N TYR A 204 4.21 14.18 -12.56
CA TYR A 204 3.88 14.93 -13.75
C TYR A 204 5.12 15.21 -14.58
N ASP A 205 4.96 15.40 -15.89
CA ASP A 205 6.07 15.45 -16.83
C ASP A 205 6.97 16.68 -16.63
N ASP A 206 8.30 16.48 -16.72
CA ASP A 206 9.32 17.53 -16.67
C ASP A 206 10.43 17.24 -17.67
N ASP A 207 10.79 18.23 -18.48
CA ASP A 207 11.76 18.08 -19.57
C ASP A 207 13.19 17.73 -19.12
N ILE A 208 13.53 18.01 -17.84
CA ILE A 208 14.89 17.82 -17.29
C ILE A 208 14.97 16.57 -16.43
N LEU A 209 13.98 16.37 -15.57
CA LEU A 209 13.97 15.29 -14.56
C LEU A 209 13.18 14.06 -15.01
N GLY A 210 12.53 14.11 -16.17
CA GLY A 210 11.56 13.11 -16.58
C GLY A 210 10.21 13.34 -15.91
N GLU A 211 10.16 13.23 -14.59
CA GLU A 211 8.98 13.57 -13.81
C GLU A 211 9.35 14.40 -12.57
N LYS A 212 8.36 15.18 -12.09
CA LYS A 212 8.34 15.89 -10.82
C LYS A 212 7.23 15.36 -9.93
N VAL A 213 7.35 15.63 -8.62
CA VAL A 213 6.38 15.21 -7.62
C VAL A 213 5.32 16.29 -7.44
N GLY A 214 4.07 15.96 -7.73
CA GLY A 214 2.91 16.82 -7.51
C GLY A 214 2.02 16.30 -6.38
N VAL A 215 1.54 17.20 -5.54
CA VAL A 215 0.56 16.89 -4.49
C VAL A 215 -0.80 17.43 -4.89
N VAL A 216 -1.83 16.61 -4.79
CA VAL A 216 -3.23 17.01 -4.92
C VAL A 216 -3.91 16.80 -3.57
N ALA A 217 -4.47 17.85 -3.00
CA ALA A 217 -5.06 17.83 -1.67
C ALA A 217 -6.47 18.39 -1.62
N VAL A 218 -7.29 17.82 -0.74
CA VAL A 218 -8.57 18.34 -0.27
C VAL A 218 -8.35 18.81 1.15
N VAL A 219 -8.62 20.09 1.43
CA VAL A 219 -8.50 20.67 2.77
C VAL A 219 -9.86 20.90 3.41
N ALA A 220 -9.90 21.04 4.74
CA ALA A 220 -11.13 21.35 5.45
C ALA A 220 -11.67 22.74 5.04
N GLU A 221 -12.99 22.92 5.14
CA GLU A 221 -13.64 24.19 4.80
C GLU A 221 -13.05 25.35 5.61
N GLY A 222 -12.60 26.38 4.91
CA GLY A 222 -11.96 27.54 5.51
C GLY A 222 -10.47 27.40 5.81
N GLU A 223 -9.89 26.21 5.60
CA GLU A 223 -8.45 26.00 5.71
C GLU A 223 -7.75 26.24 4.37
N THR A 224 -6.47 26.60 4.47
CA THR A 224 -5.56 26.68 3.33
C THR A 224 -4.25 26.01 3.67
N ILE A 225 -3.55 25.50 2.68
CA ILE A 225 -2.22 24.92 2.84
C ILE A 225 -1.34 25.35 1.67
N SER A 226 -0.08 25.63 1.94
CA SER A 226 0.92 25.97 0.94
C SER A 226 1.87 24.80 0.68
N LEU A 227 2.55 24.83 -0.47
CA LEU A 227 3.60 23.86 -0.78
C LEU A 227 4.73 23.90 0.25
N ASP A 228 5.09 25.08 0.76
CA ASP A 228 6.14 25.22 1.78
C ASP A 228 5.75 24.54 3.09
N GLU A 229 4.49 24.64 3.52
CA GLU A 229 3.99 23.93 4.72
C GLU A 229 4.07 22.39 4.53
N ILE A 230 3.74 21.89 3.34
CA ILE A 230 3.85 20.46 3.01
C ILE A 230 5.33 20.01 3.05
N ILE A 231 6.22 20.79 2.46
CA ILE A 231 7.66 20.49 2.44
C ILE A 231 8.23 20.50 3.87
N GLU A 232 7.83 21.47 4.71
CA GLU A 232 8.25 21.53 6.10
C GLU A 232 7.76 20.30 6.88
N PHE A 233 6.48 19.96 6.74
CA PHE A 233 5.92 18.77 7.36
C PHE A 233 6.68 17.49 6.97
N LEU A 234 6.98 17.29 5.68
CA LEU A 234 7.73 16.13 5.21
C LEU A 234 9.19 16.12 5.69
N ARG A 235 9.82 17.28 5.86
CA ARG A 235 11.17 17.38 6.45
C ARG A 235 11.19 16.90 7.90
N ASP A 236 10.17 17.25 8.67
CA ASP A 236 10.04 16.81 10.06
C ASP A 236 9.88 15.29 10.15
N GLN A 237 9.33 14.66 9.11
CA GLN A 237 9.27 13.21 8.95
C GLN A 237 10.58 12.60 8.40
N GLN A 238 11.65 13.39 8.25
CA GLN A 238 12.99 12.96 7.77
C GLN A 238 12.99 12.34 6.36
N ILE A 239 12.06 12.75 5.51
CA ILE A 239 11.97 12.27 4.12
C ILE A 239 13.15 12.81 3.30
N ALA A 240 13.69 11.95 2.43
CA ALA A 240 14.81 12.28 1.56
C ALA A 240 14.47 13.47 0.64
N LYS A 241 15.44 14.38 0.46
CA LYS A 241 15.24 15.64 -0.29
C LYS A 241 14.74 15.44 -1.71
N TYR A 242 15.14 14.36 -2.38
CA TYR A 242 14.71 14.09 -3.75
C TYR A 242 13.24 13.68 -3.88
N LYS A 243 12.59 13.31 -2.77
CA LYS A 243 11.17 12.97 -2.70
C LYS A 243 10.25 14.17 -2.43
N MET A 244 10.83 15.36 -2.16
CA MET A 244 10.03 16.55 -1.86
C MET A 244 9.19 16.98 -3.06
N PRO A 245 7.92 17.35 -2.85
CA PRO A 245 7.05 17.83 -3.92
C PRO A 245 7.50 19.19 -4.45
N GLU A 246 7.22 19.42 -5.75
CA GLU A 246 7.51 20.67 -6.45
C GLU A 246 6.26 21.48 -6.81
N ASP A 247 5.08 20.85 -6.76
CA ASP A 247 3.83 21.57 -7.05
C ASP A 247 2.67 21.05 -6.19
N LEU A 248 1.64 21.88 -6.02
CA LEU A 248 0.45 21.61 -5.22
C LEU A 248 -0.81 22.04 -5.99
N ARG A 249 -1.81 21.17 -6.01
CA ARG A 249 -3.17 21.51 -6.46
C ARG A 249 -4.16 21.26 -5.34
N LEU A 250 -5.00 22.25 -5.06
CA LEU A 250 -6.13 22.11 -4.15
C LEU A 250 -7.40 21.90 -4.98
N ILE A 251 -8.18 20.90 -4.62
CA ILE A 251 -9.43 20.53 -5.29
C ILE A 251 -10.51 20.20 -4.26
N ASP A 252 -11.77 20.20 -4.69
CA ASP A 252 -12.92 19.92 -3.80
C ASP A 252 -13.05 18.43 -3.46
N ALA A 253 -12.65 17.52 -4.34
CA ALA A 253 -12.67 16.08 -4.13
C ALA A 253 -11.68 15.36 -5.05
N LEU A 254 -11.00 14.32 -4.54
CA LEU A 254 -10.15 13.46 -5.36
C LEU A 254 -10.99 12.62 -6.33
N PRO A 255 -10.55 12.44 -7.59
CA PRO A 255 -11.20 11.54 -8.53
C PRO A 255 -11.06 10.09 -8.03
N LYS A 256 -12.19 9.40 -7.90
CA LYS A 256 -12.25 8.02 -7.40
C LYS A 256 -13.11 7.14 -8.28
N ASN A 257 -12.75 5.88 -8.37
CA ASN A 257 -13.60 4.87 -8.99
C ASN A 257 -14.80 4.52 -8.08
N PRO A 258 -15.81 3.75 -8.58
CA PRO A 258 -17.01 3.39 -7.79
C PRO A 258 -16.72 2.63 -6.48
N VAL A 259 -15.55 2.03 -6.33
CA VAL A 259 -15.12 1.34 -5.09
C VAL A 259 -14.28 2.23 -4.17
N GLY A 260 -14.15 3.53 -4.48
CA GLY A 260 -13.49 4.53 -3.64
C GLY A 260 -11.96 4.63 -3.81
N LYS A 261 -11.37 3.97 -4.82
CA LYS A 261 -9.93 4.04 -5.10
C LYS A 261 -9.62 5.28 -5.93
N VAL A 262 -8.58 6.04 -5.54
CA VAL A 262 -8.11 7.23 -6.26
C VAL A 262 -7.62 6.86 -7.67
N LEU A 263 -8.05 7.63 -8.67
CA LEU A 263 -7.67 7.52 -10.07
C LEU A 263 -6.44 8.40 -10.34
N ARG A 264 -5.24 7.94 -9.95
CA ARG A 264 -3.99 8.74 -10.07
C ARG A 264 -3.74 9.28 -11.47
N ARG A 265 -4.12 8.52 -12.50
CA ARG A 265 -3.95 8.96 -13.89
C ARG A 265 -4.63 10.32 -14.17
N GLU A 266 -5.81 10.55 -13.57
CA GLU A 266 -6.54 11.80 -13.73
C GLU A 266 -5.91 12.96 -12.96
N LEU A 267 -5.10 12.66 -11.92
CA LEU A 267 -4.40 13.69 -11.15
C LEU A 267 -3.24 14.30 -11.93
N LYS A 268 -2.58 13.52 -12.80
CA LYS A 268 -1.46 13.99 -13.63
C LYS A 268 -1.89 15.15 -14.54
N ASP A 269 -3.12 15.08 -15.05
CA ASP A 269 -3.66 16.10 -15.97
C ASP A 269 -3.86 17.49 -15.29
N LEU A 270 -3.86 17.54 -13.95
CA LEU A 270 -3.98 18.80 -13.21
C LEU A 270 -2.68 19.64 -13.21
N PHE A 271 -1.57 19.03 -13.61
CA PHE A 271 -0.24 19.68 -13.63
C PHE A 271 0.26 20.01 -15.04
N ASN A 272 -0.46 19.57 -16.08
CA ASN A 272 -0.13 19.80 -17.50
C ASN A 272 -0.80 21.05 -18.08
#